data_bb69f709310c3d81aa7558e39c9b98c9
#
_entry.id   bb69f709310c3d81aa7558e39c9b98c9
#
_cell.length_a   1.000
_cell.length_b   1.000
_cell.length_c   1.000
_cell.angle_alpha   90.00
_cell.angle_beta   90.00
_cell.angle_gamma   90.00
#
_symmetry.space_group_name_H-M   'P 1'
#
loop_
_entity.id
_entity.type
_entity.pdbx_description
1 polymer ?
#
loop_
_entity_poly.entity_id
_entity_poly.type
_entity_poly.pdbx_seq_one_letter_code
_entity_poly.pdbx_strand_id
1 'polypeptide(L)'
;ILSIHSRSAAKKVVNMINGFDGTVILHWYSGSITDLRRAIELGCYFSINHQMLQSTNGRNIIENIPVDRLLLESDAPFTKGLKEKYTIDFNDEIYEYISGLYQQEIDVVKKRVKANFAKVLKEK
;
A
#
# COMPACT_ATOMS: atom_id res chain seq x y z
N ILE A 1 4.21 -14.32 -6.20
CA ILE A 1 3.66 -13.01 -5.76
C ILE A 1 2.19 -12.97 -6.16
N LEU A 2 1.32 -12.59 -5.21
CA LEU A 2 -0.10 -12.31 -5.45
C LEU A 2 -0.39 -10.83 -5.16
N SER A 3 -1.00 -10.13 -6.11
CA SER A 3 -1.59 -8.81 -5.88
C SER A 3 -3.11 -8.97 -5.81
N ILE A 4 -3.72 -8.62 -4.68
CA ILE A 4 -5.09 -8.97 -4.36
C ILE A 4 -5.93 -7.73 -4.09
N HIS A 5 -7.06 -7.62 -4.79
CA HIS A 5 -8.11 -6.65 -4.49
C HIS A 5 -9.02 -7.19 -3.38
N SER A 6 -9.08 -6.50 -2.24
CA SER A 6 -9.79 -7.00 -1.04
C SER A 6 -11.00 -6.16 -0.62
N ARG A 7 -11.47 -5.25 -1.48
CA ARG A 7 -12.59 -4.34 -1.18
C ARG A 7 -13.84 -5.13 -0.75
N SER A 8 -14.41 -4.77 0.40
CA SER A 8 -15.56 -5.43 1.03
C SER A 8 -15.36 -6.91 1.39
N ALA A 9 -14.13 -7.45 1.25
CA ALA A 9 -13.80 -8.85 1.50
C ALA A 9 -12.52 -9.03 2.33
N ALA A 10 -11.97 -7.96 2.92
CA ALA A 10 -10.66 -7.97 3.58
C ALA A 10 -10.50 -9.12 4.58
N LYS A 11 -11.46 -9.31 5.49
CA LYS A 11 -11.44 -10.40 6.48
C LYS A 11 -11.36 -11.78 5.83
N LYS A 12 -12.13 -12.02 4.76
CA LYS A 12 -12.10 -13.31 4.03
C LYS A 12 -10.76 -13.51 3.35
N VAL A 13 -10.25 -12.48 2.67
CA VAL A 13 -8.95 -12.52 1.99
C VAL A 13 -7.84 -12.82 2.98
N VAL A 14 -7.76 -12.10 4.10
CA VAL A 14 -6.75 -12.30 5.15
C VAL A 14 -6.80 -13.72 5.72
N ASN A 15 -8.00 -14.30 5.88
CA ASN A 15 -8.13 -15.69 6.31
C ASN A 15 -7.65 -16.68 5.24
N MET A 16 -7.92 -16.42 3.96
CA MET A 16 -7.56 -17.33 2.85
C MET A 16 -6.07 -17.36 2.56
N ILE A 17 -5.37 -16.24 2.75
CA ILE A 17 -3.91 -16.16 2.53
C ILE A 17 -3.09 -16.71 3.70
N ASN A 18 -3.75 -17.06 4.81
CA ASN A 18 -3.05 -17.68 5.95
C ASN A 18 -2.45 -19.03 5.53
N GLY A 19 -1.13 -19.18 5.67
CA GLY A 19 -0.40 -20.37 5.22
C GLY A 19 -0.04 -20.38 3.73
N PHE A 20 -0.30 -19.30 2.99
CA PHE A 20 0.17 -19.16 1.63
C PHE A 20 1.70 -18.99 1.60
N ASP A 21 2.38 -19.86 0.86
CA ASP A 21 3.83 -19.80 0.67
C ASP A 21 4.18 -18.86 -0.51
N GLY A 22 4.26 -17.58 -0.20
CA GLY A 22 4.61 -16.55 -1.19
C GLY A 22 4.30 -15.14 -0.69
N THR A 23 4.70 -14.18 -1.49
CA THR A 23 4.51 -12.75 -1.17
C THR A 23 3.12 -12.30 -1.58
N VAL A 24 2.40 -11.67 -0.65
CA VAL A 24 1.07 -11.10 -0.89
C VAL A 24 1.13 -9.57 -0.83
N ILE A 25 0.55 -8.92 -1.82
CA ILE A 25 0.31 -7.48 -1.86
C ILE A 25 -1.21 -7.26 -1.78
N LEU A 26 -1.66 -6.59 -0.73
CA LEU A 26 -3.04 -6.10 -0.66
C LEU A 26 -3.08 -4.69 -1.26
N HIS A 27 -3.57 -4.59 -2.50
CA HIS A 27 -3.64 -3.31 -3.17
C HIS A 27 -4.90 -2.55 -2.78
N TRP A 28 -4.78 -1.22 -2.65
CA TRP A 28 -5.86 -0.32 -2.22
C TRP A 28 -6.68 -0.90 -1.06
N TYR A 29 -5.98 -1.33 -0.01
CA TYR A 29 -6.65 -1.90 1.16
C TYR A 29 -7.66 -0.92 1.77
N SER A 30 -8.86 -1.40 2.07
CA SER A 30 -9.95 -0.61 2.62
C SER A 30 -10.72 -1.32 3.74
N GLY A 31 -10.15 -2.36 4.31
CA GLY A 31 -10.72 -3.13 5.41
C GLY A 31 -10.56 -2.49 6.79
N SER A 32 -10.87 -3.26 7.84
CA SER A 32 -10.69 -2.82 9.23
C SER A 32 -9.22 -2.76 9.64
N ILE A 33 -8.90 -1.95 10.64
CA ILE A 33 -7.55 -1.91 11.24
C ILE A 33 -7.18 -3.24 11.90
N THR A 34 -8.15 -3.97 12.43
CA THR A 34 -7.93 -5.31 13.00
C THR A 34 -7.46 -6.31 11.92
N ASP A 35 -8.13 -6.33 10.77
CA ASP A 35 -7.72 -7.19 9.66
C ASP A 35 -6.40 -6.72 9.02
N LEU A 36 -6.15 -5.39 9.00
CA LEU A 36 -4.88 -4.82 8.57
C LEU A 36 -3.71 -5.36 9.41
N ARG A 37 -3.82 -5.28 10.74
CA ARG A 37 -2.79 -5.79 11.66
C ARG A 37 -2.51 -7.27 11.44
N ARG A 38 -3.57 -8.06 11.27
CA ARG A 38 -3.40 -9.49 10.96
C ARG A 38 -2.70 -9.72 9.63
N ALA A 39 -3.03 -8.95 8.60
CA ALA A 39 -2.34 -9.03 7.31
C ALA A 39 -0.86 -8.64 7.43
N ILE A 40 -0.52 -7.63 8.25
CA ILE A 40 0.86 -7.26 8.57
C ILE A 40 1.60 -8.41 9.25
N GLU A 41 0.98 -9.07 10.24
CA GLU A 41 1.55 -10.25 10.93
C GLU A 41 1.79 -11.42 9.96
N LEU A 42 0.96 -11.59 8.94
CA LEU A 42 1.14 -12.57 7.86
C LEU A 42 2.21 -12.15 6.84
N GLY A 43 2.85 -11.00 7.01
CA GLY A 43 3.92 -10.53 6.14
C GLY A 43 3.48 -9.84 4.86
N CYS A 44 2.20 -9.47 4.73
CA CYS A 44 1.69 -8.78 3.55
C CYS A 44 2.34 -7.42 3.32
N TYR A 45 2.47 -7.05 2.04
CA TYR A 45 2.74 -5.69 1.60
C TYR A 45 1.42 -4.99 1.22
N PHE A 46 1.45 -3.67 1.22
CA PHE A 46 0.28 -2.84 0.92
C PHE A 46 0.65 -1.77 -0.10
N SER A 47 -0.02 -1.76 -1.23
CA SER A 47 0.14 -0.66 -2.17
C SER A 47 -0.93 0.40 -1.92
N ILE A 48 -0.47 1.63 -1.82
CA ILE A 48 -1.28 2.79 -1.55
C ILE A 48 -1.33 3.70 -2.78
N ASN A 49 -2.46 4.36 -2.96
CA ASN A 49 -2.69 5.29 -4.04
C ASN A 49 -3.17 6.64 -3.51
N HIS A 50 -3.13 7.63 -4.38
CA HIS A 50 -3.48 9.00 -4.03
C HIS A 50 -4.95 9.14 -3.58
N GLN A 51 -5.85 8.29 -4.05
CA GLN A 51 -7.26 8.32 -3.62
C GLN A 51 -7.43 7.99 -2.13
N MET A 52 -6.53 7.18 -1.56
CA MET A 52 -6.55 6.88 -0.12
C MET A 52 -6.25 8.14 0.73
N LEU A 53 -5.44 9.07 0.22
CA LEU A 53 -5.16 10.34 0.90
C LEU A 53 -6.39 11.23 1.02
N GLN A 54 -7.37 11.08 0.13
CA GLN A 54 -8.56 11.92 0.07
C GLN A 54 -9.65 11.53 1.09
N SER A 55 -9.44 10.45 1.85
CA SER A 55 -10.42 9.99 2.85
C SER A 55 -9.79 9.80 4.23
N THR A 56 -10.56 10.08 5.27
CA THR A 56 -10.12 9.85 6.67
C THR A 56 -9.78 8.37 6.90
N ASN A 57 -10.59 7.45 6.37
CA ASN A 57 -10.33 6.02 6.50
C ASN A 57 -9.04 5.61 5.77
N GLY A 58 -8.81 6.12 4.56
CA GLY A 58 -7.60 5.83 3.79
C GLY A 58 -6.34 6.31 4.52
N ARG A 59 -6.34 7.55 5.03
CA ARG A 59 -5.23 8.08 5.84
C ARG A 59 -4.98 7.23 7.08
N ASN A 60 -6.04 6.90 7.83
CA ASN A 60 -5.91 6.04 9.02
C ASN A 60 -5.32 4.66 8.69
N ILE A 61 -5.65 4.09 7.55
CA ILE A 61 -5.05 2.83 7.08
C ILE A 61 -3.55 3.05 6.80
N ILE A 62 -3.18 4.08 6.04
CA ILE A 62 -1.78 4.38 5.70
C ILE A 62 -0.93 4.56 6.97
N GLU A 63 -1.44 5.30 7.96
CA GLU A 63 -0.78 5.57 9.24
C GLU A 63 -0.52 4.29 10.06
N ASN A 64 -1.27 3.23 9.83
CA ASN A 64 -1.11 1.94 10.50
C ASN A 64 -0.28 0.91 9.71
N ILE A 65 0.16 1.23 8.48
CA ILE A 65 1.04 0.35 7.70
C ILE A 65 2.49 0.67 8.02
N PRO A 66 3.32 -0.32 8.41
CA PRO A 66 4.75 -0.08 8.60
C PRO A 66 5.43 0.39 7.30
N VAL A 67 6.35 1.34 7.39
CA VAL A 67 7.02 1.93 6.20
C VAL A 67 7.76 0.90 5.35
N ASP A 68 8.23 -0.20 5.94
CA ASP A 68 8.90 -1.30 5.24
C ASP A 68 7.95 -2.29 4.56
N ARG A 69 6.65 -2.07 4.68
CA ARG A 69 5.58 -2.83 4.00
C ARG A 69 4.81 -1.99 2.98
N LEU A 70 5.18 -0.72 2.81
CA LEU A 70 4.53 0.18 1.86
C LEU A 70 5.07 -0.01 0.44
N LEU A 71 4.13 -0.05 -0.50
CA LEU A 71 4.33 0.07 -1.94
C LEU A 71 3.43 1.20 -2.46
N LEU A 72 3.68 1.67 -3.67
CA LEU A 72 2.83 2.67 -4.31
C LEU A 72 2.21 2.11 -5.58
N GLU A 73 1.01 2.59 -5.87
CA GLU A 73 0.27 2.28 -7.08
C GLU A 73 -0.50 3.50 -7.59
N SER A 74 -0.86 3.47 -8.85
CA SER A 74 -1.79 4.45 -9.43
C SER A 74 -3.24 3.99 -9.37
N ASP A 75 -3.45 2.71 -9.57
CA ASP A 75 -4.76 2.06 -9.80
C ASP A 75 -5.63 2.79 -10.83
N ALA A 76 -4.99 3.45 -11.78
CA ALA A 76 -5.71 4.15 -12.84
C ALA A 76 -6.27 3.15 -13.87
N PRO A 77 -7.38 3.49 -14.49
CA PRO A 77 -8.11 4.77 -14.43
C PRO A 77 -9.13 4.86 -13.28
N PHE A 78 -9.07 3.98 -12.28
CA PHE A 78 -10.08 3.86 -11.22
C PHE A 78 -9.94 4.91 -10.12
N THR A 79 -8.79 5.57 -10.03
CA THR A 79 -8.55 6.68 -9.12
C THR A 79 -8.99 8.02 -9.74
N LYS A 80 -9.76 8.81 -8.97
CA LYS A 80 -10.19 10.14 -9.41
C LYS A 80 -8.98 11.06 -9.52
N GLY A 81 -8.92 11.87 -10.58
CA GLY A 81 -7.84 12.84 -10.81
C GLY A 81 -6.70 12.34 -11.69
N LEU A 82 -6.57 11.03 -11.92
CA LEU A 82 -5.58 10.46 -12.83
C LEU A 82 -6.16 10.12 -14.22
N LYS A 83 -7.31 10.71 -14.58
CA LYS A 83 -8.10 10.33 -15.75
C LYS A 83 -7.48 10.69 -17.10
N GLU A 84 -6.58 11.68 -17.17
CA GLU A 84 -6.19 12.26 -18.46
C GLU A 84 -4.71 12.14 -18.80
N LYS A 85 -3.80 12.04 -17.85
CA LYS A 85 -2.37 11.83 -18.11
C LYS A 85 -1.69 11.18 -16.92
N TYR A 86 -1.08 10.01 -17.15
CA TYR A 86 -0.02 9.52 -16.30
C TYR A 86 1.21 10.38 -16.49
N THR A 87 1.55 11.14 -15.46
CA THR A 87 2.87 11.75 -15.34
C THR A 87 3.67 10.96 -14.31
N ILE A 88 4.98 10.95 -14.43
CA ILE A 88 5.86 10.28 -13.47
C ILE A 88 5.68 10.83 -12.04
N ASP A 89 5.12 12.03 -11.94
CA ASP A 89 4.94 12.80 -10.70
C ASP A 89 3.66 12.44 -9.91
N PHE A 90 2.85 11.50 -10.41
CA PHE A 90 1.58 11.13 -9.76
C PHE A 90 1.74 10.62 -8.32
N ASN A 91 2.93 10.19 -7.94
CA ASN A 91 3.27 9.73 -6.61
C ASN A 91 3.79 10.82 -5.66
N ASP A 92 4.07 12.01 -6.13
CA ASP A 92 4.75 13.04 -5.33
C ASP A 92 3.92 13.42 -4.10
N GLU A 93 2.61 13.60 -4.24
CA GLU A 93 1.71 13.87 -3.11
C GLU A 93 1.74 12.75 -2.06
N ILE A 94 1.85 11.49 -2.51
CA ILE A 94 1.94 10.34 -1.60
C ILE A 94 3.29 10.36 -0.86
N TYR A 95 4.38 10.65 -1.56
CA TYR A 95 5.70 10.74 -0.94
C TYR A 95 5.79 11.89 0.07
N GLU A 96 5.20 13.05 -0.24
CA GLU A 96 5.10 14.18 0.68
C GLU A 96 4.33 13.80 1.95
N TYR A 97 3.18 13.13 1.79
CA TYR A 97 2.38 12.68 2.92
C TYR A 97 3.15 11.69 3.81
N ILE A 98 3.81 10.68 3.22
CA ILE A 98 4.60 9.69 3.96
C ILE A 98 5.80 10.35 4.64
N SER A 99 6.49 11.29 3.96
CA SER A 99 7.59 12.07 4.50
C SER A 99 7.18 12.82 5.77
N GLY A 100 6.04 13.51 5.73
CA GLY A 100 5.47 14.20 6.89
C GLY A 100 5.08 13.24 8.01
N LEU A 101 4.44 12.13 7.68
CA LEU A 101 3.98 11.12 8.65
C LEU A 101 5.14 10.51 9.46
N TYR A 102 6.23 10.15 8.79
CA TYR A 102 7.40 9.52 9.42
C TYR A 102 8.50 10.51 9.78
N GLN A 103 8.31 11.81 9.53
CA GLN A 103 9.33 12.87 9.77
C GLN A 103 10.68 12.52 9.12
N GLN A 104 10.64 12.05 7.87
CA GLN A 104 11.80 11.67 7.08
C GLN A 104 11.85 12.48 5.78
N GLU A 105 13.07 12.73 5.28
CA GLU A 105 13.27 13.35 3.96
C GLU A 105 12.62 12.52 2.85
N ILE A 106 12.04 13.19 1.86
CA ILE A 106 11.34 12.54 0.72
C ILE A 106 12.24 11.51 0.03
N ASP A 107 13.52 11.83 -0.18
CA ASP A 107 14.48 10.92 -0.82
C ASP A 107 14.73 9.64 0.01
N VAL A 108 14.67 9.74 1.33
CA VAL A 108 14.78 8.58 2.22
C VAL A 108 13.55 7.69 2.05
N VAL A 109 12.36 8.29 2.00
CA VAL A 109 11.10 7.57 1.77
C VAL A 109 11.10 6.90 0.38
N LYS A 110 11.49 7.62 -0.68
CA LYS A 110 11.61 7.08 -2.04
C LYS A 110 12.54 5.86 -2.10
N LYS A 111 13.71 5.95 -1.46
CA LYS A 111 14.66 4.83 -1.35
C LYS A 111 14.07 3.64 -0.61
N ARG A 112 13.32 3.89 0.48
CA ARG A 112 12.67 2.83 1.27
C ARG A 112 11.61 2.09 0.46
N VAL A 113 10.71 2.81 -0.20
CA VAL A 113 9.65 2.21 -1.05
C VAL A 113 10.27 1.41 -2.20
N LYS A 114 11.32 1.94 -2.85
CA LYS A 114 12.07 1.21 -3.88
C LYS A 114 12.69 -0.08 -3.32
N ALA A 115 13.26 -0.03 -2.12
CA ALA A 115 13.84 -1.20 -1.47
C ALA A 115 12.77 -2.25 -1.13
N ASN A 116 11.58 -1.82 -0.68
CA ASN A 116 10.45 -2.71 -0.44
C ASN A 116 10.04 -3.45 -1.73
N PHE A 117 9.89 -2.71 -2.83
CA PHE A 117 9.56 -3.31 -4.12
C PHE A 117 10.64 -4.33 -4.58
N ALA A 118 11.90 -3.98 -4.39
CA ALA A 118 13.01 -4.90 -4.71
C ALA A 118 12.99 -6.17 -3.84
N LYS A 119 12.57 -6.08 -2.58
CA LYS A 119 12.37 -7.26 -1.72
C LYS A 119 11.25 -8.15 -2.25
N VAL A 120 10.07 -7.56 -2.53
CA VAL A 120 8.93 -8.29 -3.11
C VAL A 120 9.32 -9.12 -4.33
N LEU A 121 10.18 -8.57 -5.20
CA LEU A 121 10.64 -9.26 -6.42
C LEU A 121 11.64 -10.39 -6.14
N LYS A 122 12.31 -10.40 -4.99
CA LYS A 122 13.33 -11.38 -4.60
C LYS A 122 12.82 -12.47 -3.67
N GLU A 123 11.75 -12.22 -2.94
CA GLU A 123 11.11 -13.20 -2.08
C GLU A 123 10.48 -14.28 -2.96
N LYS A 124 10.97 -15.51 -2.81
CA LYS A 124 10.47 -16.70 -3.51
C LYS A 124 9.52 -17.46 -2.61
#